data_4b24d898a96c7015d345ebeeeda4e00d
#
_entry.id   4b24d898a96c7015d345ebeeeda4e00d
#
_cell.length_a   1.000
_cell.length_b   1.000
_cell.length_c   1.000
_cell.angle_alpha   90.00
_cell.angle_beta   90.00
_cell.angle_gamma   90.00
#
_symmetry.space_group_name_H-M   'P 1'
#
loop_
_entity.id
_entity.type
_entity.pdbx_description
1 polymer ?
#
loop_
_entity_poly.entity_id
_entity_poly.type
_entity_poly.pdbx_seq_one_letter_code
_entity_poly.pdbx_strand_id
1 'polypeptide(L)'
;MAGFLGEQVVLSIIGGEWANTYDYDLISNTGNKVDVKTKQTTAVPRPYYEASVANFNAKQLCDYYAFVRIHKDFTVAWYMGAMRKLEYYTQSNFLHKGDIDPDNNFVVRADCHNLPYSKLTEFYI
;
A
#
# COMPACT_ATOMS: atom_id res chain seq x y z
N MET A 1 2.31 -5.49 -14.25
CA MET A 1 1.99 -6.88 -13.82
C MET A 1 1.82 -6.98 -12.31
N ALA A 2 2.81 -6.53 -11.54
CA ALA A 2 2.73 -6.58 -10.07
C ALA A 2 1.49 -5.86 -9.51
N GLY A 3 1.17 -4.68 -10.03
CA GLY A 3 0.01 -3.92 -9.59
C GLY A 3 -1.30 -4.67 -9.78
N PHE A 4 -1.50 -5.27 -10.95
CA PHE A 4 -2.69 -6.06 -11.23
C PHE A 4 -2.80 -7.29 -10.29
N LEU A 5 -1.69 -7.97 -10.06
CA LEU A 5 -1.66 -9.12 -9.15
C LEU A 5 -1.95 -8.70 -7.70
N GLY A 6 -1.44 -7.54 -7.29
CA GLY A 6 -1.74 -6.99 -5.96
C GLY A 6 -3.23 -6.71 -5.77
N GLU A 7 -3.88 -6.12 -6.76
CA GLU A 7 -5.33 -5.90 -6.74
C GLU A 7 -6.09 -7.22 -6.64
N GLN A 8 -5.65 -8.22 -7.39
CA GLN A 8 -6.25 -9.55 -7.37
C GLN A 8 -6.13 -10.21 -5.99
N VAL A 9 -4.98 -10.07 -5.35
CA VAL A 9 -4.75 -10.56 -3.98
C VAL A 9 -5.74 -9.91 -3.00
N VAL A 10 -5.86 -8.58 -3.04
CA VAL A 10 -6.78 -7.87 -2.15
C VAL A 10 -8.22 -8.31 -2.40
N LEU A 11 -8.66 -8.36 -3.65
CA LEU A 11 -10.01 -8.81 -3.98
C LEU A 11 -10.29 -10.23 -3.47
N SER A 12 -9.32 -11.13 -3.55
CA SER A 12 -9.50 -12.51 -3.08
C SER A 12 -9.68 -12.60 -1.56
N ILE A 13 -9.18 -11.62 -0.82
CA ILE A 13 -9.22 -11.61 0.66
C ILE A 13 -10.42 -10.83 1.18
N ILE A 14 -10.63 -9.61 0.69
CA ILE A 14 -11.68 -8.73 1.22
C ILE A 14 -12.97 -8.74 0.38
N GLY A 15 -12.92 -9.26 -0.82
CA GLY A 15 -14.04 -9.21 -1.76
C GLY A 15 -14.21 -7.83 -2.39
N GLY A 16 -15.23 -7.72 -3.24
CA GLY A 16 -15.53 -6.47 -3.93
C GLY A 16 -15.43 -6.61 -5.44
N GLU A 17 -15.26 -5.47 -6.12
CA GLU A 17 -15.22 -5.40 -7.58
C GLU A 17 -14.08 -4.50 -8.05
N TRP A 18 -13.50 -4.82 -9.21
CA TRP A 18 -12.58 -3.91 -9.88
C TRP A 18 -13.31 -2.66 -10.35
N ALA A 19 -12.64 -1.51 -10.21
CA ALA A 19 -13.14 -0.23 -10.70
C ALA A 19 -12.26 0.37 -11.80
N ASN A 20 -10.94 0.14 -11.75
CA ASN A 20 -9.98 0.60 -12.77
C ASN A 20 -10.04 2.11 -13.05
N THR A 21 -10.13 2.92 -12.02
CA THR A 21 -10.03 4.38 -12.15
C THR A 21 -8.66 4.86 -11.72
N TYR A 22 -8.28 6.11 -12.07
CA TYR A 22 -7.06 6.73 -11.56
C TYR A 22 -7.06 6.85 -10.03
N ASP A 23 -8.23 7.13 -9.45
CA ASP A 23 -8.35 7.44 -8.03
C ASP A 23 -8.40 6.21 -7.15
N TYR A 24 -8.87 5.08 -7.67
CA TYR A 24 -8.97 3.84 -6.92
C TYR A 24 -9.05 2.65 -7.85
N ASP A 25 -8.59 1.50 -7.35
CA ASP A 25 -8.48 0.27 -8.14
C ASP A 25 -9.70 -0.64 -8.00
N LEU A 26 -10.34 -0.59 -6.83
CA LEU A 26 -11.48 -1.46 -6.53
C LEU A 26 -12.44 -0.80 -5.53
N ILE A 27 -13.65 -1.35 -5.50
CA ILE A 27 -14.65 -1.01 -4.50
C ILE A 27 -14.88 -2.27 -3.64
N SER A 28 -14.70 -2.13 -2.33
CA SER A 28 -14.89 -3.26 -1.40
C SER A 28 -16.36 -3.62 -1.24
N ASN A 29 -16.65 -4.78 -0.64
CA ASN A 29 -18.03 -5.21 -0.37
C ASN A 29 -18.81 -4.22 0.50
N THR A 30 -18.12 -3.42 1.29
CA THR A 30 -18.73 -2.38 2.14
C THR A 30 -18.86 -1.03 1.45
N GLY A 31 -18.49 -0.94 0.17
CA GLY A 31 -18.61 0.28 -0.63
C GLY A 31 -17.44 1.25 -0.53
N ASN A 32 -16.33 0.84 0.08
CA ASN A 32 -15.15 1.69 0.19
C ASN A 32 -14.35 1.69 -1.11
N LYS A 33 -13.89 2.88 -1.51
CA LYS A 33 -12.98 3.05 -2.66
C LYS A 33 -11.56 2.78 -2.19
N VAL A 34 -10.94 1.75 -2.76
CA VAL A 34 -9.63 1.24 -2.31
C VAL A 34 -8.60 1.40 -3.41
N ASP A 35 -7.49 2.05 -3.10
CA ASP A 35 -6.32 2.08 -3.97
C ASP A 35 -5.28 1.08 -3.44
N VAL A 36 -4.86 0.15 -4.27
CA VAL A 36 -3.92 -0.91 -3.90
C VAL A 36 -2.51 -0.50 -4.26
N LYS A 37 -1.63 -0.49 -3.27
CA LYS A 37 -0.21 -0.21 -3.45
C LYS A 37 0.58 -1.51 -3.35
N THR A 38 1.21 -1.91 -4.44
CA THR A 38 1.95 -3.16 -4.55
C THR A 38 3.44 -2.87 -4.70
N LYS A 39 4.25 -3.60 -3.94
CA LYS A 39 5.70 -3.49 -4.01
C LYS A 39 6.31 -4.89 -4.13
N GLN A 40 7.31 -5.04 -5.00
CA GLN A 40 8.03 -6.29 -5.14
C GLN A 40 9.05 -6.46 -4.01
N THR A 41 9.30 -7.70 -3.62
CA THR A 41 10.27 -8.04 -2.58
C THR A 41 11.01 -9.33 -2.94
N THR A 42 12.21 -9.49 -2.40
CA THR A 42 12.99 -10.73 -2.52
C THR A 42 12.97 -11.57 -1.25
N ALA A 43 12.34 -11.06 -0.18
CA ALA A 43 12.27 -11.70 1.12
C ALA A 43 10.85 -11.62 1.67
N VAL A 44 10.56 -12.44 2.67
CA VAL A 44 9.30 -12.34 3.43
C VAL A 44 9.22 -10.96 4.08
N PRO A 45 8.13 -10.21 3.88
CA PRO A 45 8.01 -8.87 4.46
C PRO A 45 8.06 -8.91 5.99
N ARG A 46 8.77 -7.97 6.56
CA ARG A 46 8.85 -7.77 8.01
C ARG A 46 7.90 -6.66 8.45
N PRO A 47 7.46 -6.65 9.73
CA PRO A 47 6.55 -5.60 10.23
C PRO A 47 7.10 -4.18 10.10
N TYR A 48 8.43 -4.03 10.10
CA TYR A 48 9.07 -2.72 9.96
C TYR A 48 9.28 -2.27 8.52
N TYR A 49 8.97 -3.13 7.54
CA TYR A 49 9.01 -2.70 6.13
C TYR A 49 7.97 -1.60 5.90
N GLU A 50 8.27 -0.73 4.94
CA GLU A 50 7.46 0.45 4.71
C GLU A 50 6.24 0.20 3.79
N ALA A 51 5.10 0.74 4.22
CA ALA A 51 3.94 0.97 3.37
C ALA A 51 4.13 2.33 2.71
N SER A 52 4.55 2.34 1.45
CA SER A 52 4.96 3.57 0.76
C SER A 52 3.89 4.06 -0.20
N VAL A 53 3.69 5.38 -0.23
CA VAL A 53 2.87 6.07 -1.22
C VAL A 53 3.72 7.17 -1.84
N ALA A 54 3.92 7.13 -3.16
CA ALA A 54 4.64 8.17 -3.87
C ALA A 54 3.90 9.50 -3.73
N ASN A 55 4.64 10.59 -3.56
CA ASN A 55 4.04 11.90 -3.28
C ASN A 55 3.03 12.33 -4.34
N PHE A 56 3.29 12.04 -5.62
CA PHE A 56 2.36 12.42 -6.68
C PHE A 56 1.01 11.68 -6.62
N ASN A 57 0.93 10.56 -5.90
CA ASN A 57 -0.31 9.80 -5.71
C ASN A 57 -1.18 10.33 -4.56
N ALA A 58 -0.67 11.30 -3.79
CA ALA A 58 -1.41 11.86 -2.65
C ALA A 58 -2.74 12.53 -3.05
N LYS A 59 -2.89 12.90 -4.32
CA LYS A 59 -4.11 13.55 -4.84
C LYS A 59 -5.21 12.56 -5.24
N GLN A 60 -4.95 11.25 -5.20
CA GLN A 60 -5.97 10.25 -5.54
C GLN A 60 -7.16 10.33 -4.59
N LEU A 61 -8.37 10.20 -5.14
CA LEU A 61 -9.62 10.29 -4.37
C LEU A 61 -10.11 8.88 -4.00
N CYS A 62 -9.44 8.26 -3.03
CA CYS A 62 -9.83 6.97 -2.47
C CYS A 62 -10.12 7.09 -0.98
N ASP A 63 -10.81 6.09 -0.43
CA ASP A 63 -11.14 6.05 0.99
C ASP A 63 -10.04 5.35 1.80
N TYR A 64 -9.45 4.30 1.20
CA TYR A 64 -8.44 3.45 1.81
C TYR A 64 -7.27 3.20 0.89
N TYR A 65 -6.10 3.02 1.48
CA TYR A 65 -4.98 2.35 0.85
C TYR A 65 -4.89 0.92 1.38
N ALA A 66 -4.70 -0.04 0.48
CA ALA A 66 -4.39 -1.43 0.81
C ALA A 66 -3.00 -1.77 0.29
N PHE A 67 -2.18 -2.44 1.10
CA PHE A 67 -0.77 -2.65 0.80
C PHE A 67 -0.47 -4.13 0.60
N VAL A 68 0.24 -4.43 -0.48
CA VAL A 68 0.61 -5.79 -0.88
C VAL A 68 2.09 -5.83 -1.18
N ARG A 69 2.77 -6.88 -0.71
CA ARG A 69 4.10 -7.26 -1.19
C ARG A 69 3.97 -8.49 -2.04
N ILE A 70 4.67 -8.50 -3.16
CA ILE A 70 4.70 -9.64 -4.07
C ILE A 70 6.14 -10.08 -4.27
N HIS A 71 6.40 -11.40 -4.18
CA HIS A 71 7.75 -11.89 -4.44
C HIS A 71 8.13 -11.60 -5.89
N LYS A 72 9.39 -11.24 -6.10
CA LYS A 72 9.95 -10.88 -7.40
C LYS A 72 9.67 -11.93 -8.49
N ASP A 73 9.61 -13.21 -8.13
CA ASP A 73 9.31 -14.31 -9.07
C ASP A 73 7.82 -14.58 -9.25
N PHE A 74 6.94 -13.81 -8.59
CA PHE A 74 5.47 -13.93 -8.65
C PHE A 74 4.91 -15.26 -8.14
N THR A 75 5.64 -15.96 -7.27
CA THR A 75 5.18 -17.23 -6.70
C THR A 75 4.37 -17.07 -5.43
N VAL A 76 4.55 -15.96 -4.71
CA VAL A 76 3.86 -15.69 -3.45
C VAL A 76 3.62 -14.20 -3.27
N ALA A 77 2.51 -13.86 -2.60
CA ALA A 77 2.18 -12.49 -2.25
C ALA A 77 1.67 -12.43 -0.82
N TRP A 78 1.82 -11.26 -0.20
CA TRP A 78 1.37 -10.99 1.16
C TRP A 78 0.51 -9.73 1.17
N TYR A 79 -0.70 -9.87 1.69
CA TYR A 79 -1.54 -8.72 2.00
C TYR A 79 -1.15 -8.18 3.37
N MET A 80 -0.57 -6.99 3.39
CA MET A 80 0.01 -6.42 4.61
C MET A 80 -1.00 -5.68 5.47
N GLY A 81 -2.15 -5.33 4.93
CA GLY A 81 -3.17 -4.58 5.62
C GLY A 81 -3.58 -3.31 4.90
N ALA A 82 -4.43 -2.53 5.55
CA ALA A 82 -4.99 -1.31 4.98
C ALA A 82 -5.11 -0.21 6.03
N MET A 83 -5.32 1.02 5.55
CA MET A 83 -5.53 2.19 6.40
C MET A 83 -6.35 3.22 5.65
N ARG A 84 -7.22 3.95 6.36
CA ARG A 84 -7.93 5.10 5.79
C ARG A 84 -6.91 6.10 5.27
N LYS A 85 -7.18 6.67 4.10
CA LYS A 85 -6.25 7.60 3.46
C LYS A 85 -5.87 8.76 4.39
N LEU A 86 -6.84 9.39 5.04
CA LEU A 86 -6.56 10.52 5.94
C LEU A 86 -5.71 10.11 7.14
N GLU A 87 -6.00 8.96 7.72
CA GLU A 87 -5.20 8.43 8.83
C GLU A 87 -3.77 8.10 8.38
N TYR A 88 -3.61 7.52 7.20
CA TYR A 88 -2.29 7.24 6.64
C TYR A 88 -1.44 8.51 6.56
N TYR A 89 -1.97 9.58 6.00
CA TYR A 89 -1.21 10.83 5.87
C TYR A 89 -0.97 11.53 7.22
N THR A 90 -1.84 11.32 8.20
CA THR A 90 -1.62 11.85 9.55
C THR A 90 -0.44 11.17 10.23
N GLN A 91 -0.26 9.87 10.02
CA GLN A 91 0.73 9.07 10.73
C GLN A 91 2.01 8.79 9.93
N SER A 92 1.98 8.90 8.61
CA SER A 92 3.14 8.61 7.78
C SER A 92 4.20 9.71 7.88
N ASN A 93 5.46 9.33 7.60
CA ASN A 93 6.56 10.27 7.47
C ASN A 93 6.66 10.72 6.02
N PHE A 94 6.67 12.04 5.79
CA PHE A 94 7.02 12.59 4.49
C PHE A 94 8.54 12.64 4.37
N LEU A 95 9.08 12.02 3.31
CA LEU A 95 10.51 11.89 3.11
C LEU A 95 10.88 12.36 1.71
N HIS A 96 11.97 13.12 1.61
CA HIS A 96 12.55 13.53 0.34
C HIS A 96 13.55 12.49 -0.15
N LYS A 97 13.74 12.43 -1.46
CA LYS A 97 14.79 11.61 -2.06
C LYS A 97 16.13 11.86 -1.36
N GLY A 98 16.76 10.79 -0.92
CA GLY A 98 18.05 10.84 -0.20
C GLY A 98 17.91 10.85 1.32
N ASP A 99 16.72 11.09 1.87
CA ASP A 99 16.49 11.02 3.30
C ASP A 99 16.62 9.58 3.81
N ILE A 100 16.95 9.43 5.09
CA ILE A 100 16.96 8.15 5.78
C ILE A 100 15.65 8.02 6.53
N ASP A 101 14.90 6.93 6.26
CA ASP A 101 13.65 6.65 6.96
C ASP A 101 13.96 6.34 8.43
N PRO A 102 13.39 7.10 9.39
CA PRO A 102 13.68 6.90 10.81
C PRO A 102 13.17 5.56 11.35
N ASP A 103 12.22 4.93 10.67
CA ASP A 103 11.62 3.68 11.14
C ASP A 103 12.43 2.43 10.75
N ASN A 104 13.19 2.49 9.64
CA ASN A 104 13.88 1.30 9.12
C ASN A 104 15.25 1.56 8.51
N ASN A 105 15.78 2.78 8.61
CA ASN A 105 17.07 3.21 8.07
C ASN A 105 17.21 3.06 6.55
N PHE A 106 16.10 2.96 5.84
CA PHE A 106 16.09 2.87 4.38
C PHE A 106 16.38 4.24 3.77
N VAL A 107 17.24 4.28 2.74
CA VAL A 107 17.51 5.51 1.98
C VAL A 107 16.45 5.67 0.91
N VAL A 108 15.69 6.75 0.99
CA VAL A 108 14.54 7.01 0.13
C VAL A 108 15.00 7.38 -1.28
N ARG A 109 14.39 6.76 -2.29
CA ARG A 109 14.77 6.94 -3.70
C ARG A 109 13.93 7.96 -4.46
N ALA A 110 12.80 8.36 -3.91
CA ALA A 110 11.91 9.37 -4.46
C ALA A 110 11.09 9.99 -3.32
N ASP A 111 10.61 11.21 -3.53
CA ASP A 111 9.74 11.86 -2.55
C ASP A 111 8.52 11.00 -2.30
N CYS A 112 8.27 10.63 -1.06
CA CYS A 112 7.20 9.71 -0.69
C CYS A 112 6.74 9.89 0.75
N HIS A 113 5.62 9.24 1.06
CA HIS A 113 5.19 9.00 2.42
C HIS A 113 5.48 7.55 2.77
N ASN A 114 6.01 7.28 3.96
CA ASN A 114 6.30 5.94 4.45
C ASN A 114 5.69 5.74 5.83
N LEU A 115 5.21 4.51 6.06
CA LEU A 115 4.68 4.07 7.34
C LEU A 115 5.00 2.59 7.51
N PRO A 116 5.52 2.14 8.66
CA PRO A 116 5.74 0.70 8.86
C PRO A 116 4.43 -0.09 8.76
N TYR A 117 4.48 -1.26 8.16
CA TYR A 117 3.30 -2.13 8.07
C TYR A 117 2.69 -2.42 9.44
N SER A 118 3.50 -2.48 10.48
CA SER A 118 3.03 -2.73 11.85
C SER A 118 2.04 -1.68 12.37
N LYS A 119 2.00 -0.51 11.73
CA LYS A 119 1.10 0.59 12.11
C LYS A 119 -0.20 0.61 11.30
N LEU A 120 -0.36 -0.28 10.33
CA LEU A 120 -1.61 -0.39 9.59
C LEU A 120 -2.72 -0.89 10.52
N THR A 121 -3.87 -0.25 10.46
CA THR A 121 -4.93 -0.44 11.46
C THR A 121 -6.06 -1.35 11.00
N GLU A 122 -6.14 -1.64 9.71
CA GLU A 122 -7.25 -2.37 9.12
C GLU A 122 -6.73 -3.55 8.31
N PHE A 123 -7.57 -4.57 8.16
CA PHE A 123 -7.30 -5.70 7.29
C PHE A 123 -8.49 -5.93 6.35
N TYR A 124 -9.67 -6.15 6.90
CA TYR A 124 -10.93 -6.24 6.14
C TYR A 124 -11.58 -4.86 6.10
N ILE A 125 -11.87 -4.39 4.89
CA ILE A 125 -12.39 -3.02 4.67
C ILE A 125 -13.56 -3.01 3.69
#